data_3ea25089820879d4f2559c909926c1d1
#
_entry.id   3ea25089820879d4f2559c909926c1d1
#
_cell.length_a   1.000
_cell.length_b   1.000
_cell.length_c   1.000
_cell.angle_alpha   90.00
_cell.angle_beta   90.00
_cell.angle_gamma   90.00
#
_symmetry.space_group_name_H-M   'P 1'
#
loop_
_entity.id
_entity.type
_entity.pdbx_description
1 polymer ?
#
loop_
_entity_poly.entity_id
_entity_poly.type
_entity_poly.pdbx_seq_one_letter_code
_entity_poly.pdbx_strand_id
1 'polypeptide(L)'
;MTPNSRLAAPSWVKNKSTALLFTPLVIFMLILSACGGGSTQSNQAGAKHILKIATQSYDFAQSGFNPYNGHPNAGVAGLVYETLYFVNVNDGSFTPMLATSYQWNSDNTQVTFAIRPNVKWNDGKPFTANDVAFTFNLMKQYPAADGLGVWSFLSSVTAPDANTVVMTFQKAYPPVLVNVAGHVYIIPQHIFATAGDPTQYLTDHPVGTGPFVLTRYQTDLAVYNKNASYWQADKVKVDEIRFPEYKDNATLQLALPKGDVDWAGYFSPTLQQDFVARDTAHNHIFMDAINLYSICVNQKNPLVGGQAGLPVRLALSYALDRTAIAAQATAGLEPPGSITGLVLPTARGWLDPQFSNLPTTANVAQAQKYLTDAGFTKGSDGIFQKNGQRLSLTLRSVDTYSDWNAAAKLIASQAQAVGIEIKNVTVGENDYYTLRTDGKYDYQLMFCGMVGGPTPYYLYNQYLNSAQIGAGKFNFVAWKDQATDTLLNQYASTTDPTAQKQAIQGIEKIFVENQPFIPLWTGADYDEYTTRNFTGWPDLSNPYASGSPNTAPDYEIVILHLQPV
;
A
#
# COMPACT_ATOMS: atom_id res chain seq x y z
N MET A 1 -55.59 -2.38 16.53
CA MET A 1 -55.92 -2.00 17.92
C MET A 1 -54.85 -1.02 18.38
N THR A 2 -55.13 0.27 18.29
CA THR A 2 -54.46 1.34 19.06
C THR A 2 -55.12 1.40 20.45
N PRO A 3 -54.52 2.03 21.52
CA PRO A 3 -54.31 3.49 21.48
C PRO A 3 -53.09 4.03 22.25
N ASN A 4 -52.73 5.24 21.79
CA ASN A 4 -52.27 6.45 22.47
C ASN A 4 -52.12 6.48 24.01
N SER A 5 -51.03 7.12 24.50
CA SER A 5 -51.14 8.15 25.53
C SER A 5 -49.97 9.14 25.48
N ARG A 6 -50.29 10.40 25.23
CA ARG A 6 -49.48 11.63 25.50
C ARG A 6 -49.60 11.97 27.00
N LEU A 7 -48.56 12.63 27.56
CA LEU A 7 -48.62 13.63 28.65
C LEU A 7 -47.19 14.17 28.79
N ALA A 8 -46.89 15.38 28.48
CA ALA A 8 -47.15 16.74 28.99
C ALA A 8 -46.01 17.22 29.90
N ALA A 9 -45.35 18.27 29.45
CA ALA A 9 -44.41 19.07 30.23
C ALA A 9 -45.12 19.97 31.26
N PRO A 10 -44.42 20.52 32.25
CA PRO A 10 -44.76 21.85 32.70
C PRO A 10 -43.60 22.84 32.67
N SER A 11 -44.04 24.06 32.43
CA SER A 11 -43.36 25.32 32.30
C SER A 11 -43.20 26.07 33.61
N TRP A 12 -42.32 27.13 33.56
CA TRP A 12 -42.23 28.32 34.38
C TRP A 12 -41.44 28.26 35.68
N VAL A 13 -40.39 29.13 35.78
CA VAL A 13 -40.46 30.43 36.46
C VAL A 13 -39.27 31.31 36.07
N LYS A 14 -39.59 32.54 35.63
CA LYS A 14 -38.66 33.67 35.51
C LYS A 14 -38.41 34.27 36.92
N ASN A 15 -37.20 34.73 37.17
CA ASN A 15 -37.04 35.95 38.01
C ASN A 15 -35.79 36.76 37.60
N LYS A 16 -36.02 38.08 37.64
CA LYS A 16 -35.19 39.19 37.19
C LYS A 16 -34.25 39.72 38.30
N SER A 17 -33.20 40.36 37.81
CA SER A 17 -32.53 41.59 38.30
C SER A 17 -31.68 41.48 39.58
N THR A 18 -30.43 41.87 39.54
CA THR A 18 -30.00 43.27 39.79
C THR A 18 -28.51 43.44 39.53
N ALA A 19 -28.16 44.51 38.85
CA ALA A 19 -26.83 44.99 38.62
C ALA A 19 -26.25 45.63 39.92
N LEU A 20 -24.96 45.47 40.17
CA LEU A 20 -24.19 46.37 41.01
C LEU A 20 -22.78 46.50 40.46
N LEU A 21 -22.52 47.69 39.94
CA LEU A 21 -21.23 48.27 39.63
C LEU A 21 -20.42 48.49 40.91
N PHE A 22 -19.16 48.05 40.93
CA PHE A 22 -18.12 48.65 41.74
C PHE A 22 -16.77 48.53 41.05
N THR A 23 -16.28 49.66 40.52
CA THR A 23 -14.86 49.98 40.37
C THR A 23 -14.43 50.67 41.64
N PRO A 24 -13.25 50.46 42.21
CA PRO A 24 -12.23 51.46 41.97
C PRO A 24 -10.74 51.01 42.00
N LEU A 25 -9.99 51.83 41.37
CA LEU A 25 -8.73 52.45 41.83
C LEU A 25 -7.40 51.71 41.60
N VAL A 26 -6.72 52.29 40.68
CA VAL A 26 -5.27 52.25 40.40
C VAL A 26 -4.44 52.60 41.64
N ILE A 27 -3.40 51.79 41.92
CA ILE A 27 -2.18 52.27 42.61
C ILE A 27 -0.96 51.75 41.88
N PHE A 28 -0.25 52.68 41.26
CA PHE A 28 1.07 52.57 40.69
C PHE A 28 2.10 52.57 41.83
N MET A 29 2.93 51.53 41.95
CA MET A 29 4.18 51.61 42.70
C MET A 29 5.33 51.10 41.85
N LEU A 30 6.10 52.04 41.34
CA LEU A 30 7.43 51.87 40.84
C LEU A 30 8.39 51.64 42.02
N ILE A 31 9.08 50.49 42.03
CA ILE A 31 10.31 50.34 42.80
C ILE A 31 11.41 49.93 41.83
N LEU A 32 12.28 50.88 41.51
CA LEU A 32 13.59 50.60 40.92
C LEU A 32 14.47 49.97 42.03
N SER A 33 15.04 48.82 41.74
CA SER A 33 16.27 48.36 42.40
C SER A 33 17.20 47.79 41.34
N ALA A 34 18.34 48.44 41.21
CA ALA A 34 19.39 48.10 40.28
C ALA A 34 20.36 47.06 40.86
N CYS A 35 21.04 46.38 39.92
CA CYS A 35 22.33 45.69 40.04
C CYS A 35 22.38 44.32 40.74
N GLY A 36 22.61 43.33 39.91
CA GLY A 36 23.17 42.04 40.26
C GLY A 36 23.30 41.19 38.99
N GLY A 37 24.41 41.31 38.26
CA GLY A 37 24.68 40.50 37.09
C GLY A 37 24.83 39.04 37.48
N GLY A 38 23.89 38.23 37.03
CA GLY A 38 23.97 36.79 36.95
C GLY A 38 23.38 36.40 35.61
N SER A 39 24.20 36.06 34.66
CA SER A 39 23.77 35.44 33.42
C SER A 39 23.18 34.08 33.71
N THR A 40 21.89 34.05 34.02
CA THR A 40 21.11 32.84 33.89
C THR A 40 20.99 32.60 32.39
N GLN A 41 21.86 31.75 31.85
CA GLN A 41 21.53 31.03 30.61
C GLN A 41 20.19 30.34 30.85
N SER A 42 19.12 30.95 30.39
CA SER A 42 17.88 30.23 30.14
C SER A 42 18.21 29.18 29.10
N ASN A 43 18.38 27.92 29.52
CA ASN A 43 18.19 26.80 28.60
C ASN A 43 16.76 26.96 28.06
N GLN A 44 16.59 27.67 26.96
CA GLN A 44 15.47 27.46 26.08
C GLN A 44 15.67 26.05 25.55
N ALA A 45 15.04 25.08 26.20
CA ALA A 45 14.77 23.81 25.54
C ALA A 45 14.09 24.19 24.20
N GLY A 46 14.78 23.94 23.11
CA GLY A 46 14.25 24.23 21.76
C GLY A 46 12.84 23.67 21.65
N ALA A 47 11.97 24.34 20.92
CA ALA A 47 10.63 23.84 20.66
C ALA A 47 10.74 22.43 20.07
N LYS A 48 9.94 21.47 20.58
CA LYS A 48 9.91 20.10 20.06
C LYS A 48 9.45 20.11 18.60
N HIS A 49 10.14 19.34 17.77
CA HIS A 49 9.73 19.07 16.39
C HIS A 49 8.73 17.93 16.38
N ILE A 50 7.43 18.27 16.28
CA ILE A 50 6.30 17.33 16.35
C ILE A 50 5.79 17.08 14.95
N LEU A 51 5.77 15.82 14.52
CA LEU A 51 5.18 15.38 13.27
C LEU A 51 3.79 14.79 13.55
N LYS A 52 2.77 15.30 12.88
CA LYS A 52 1.39 14.81 13.01
C LYS A 52 1.02 14.05 11.73
N ILE A 53 0.73 12.77 11.88
CA ILE A 53 0.45 11.87 10.77
C ILE A 53 -1.01 11.40 10.89
N ALA A 54 -1.77 11.54 9.83
CA ALA A 54 -3.10 10.96 9.76
C ALA A 54 -3.17 9.91 8.64
N THR A 55 -3.70 8.77 9.00
CA THR A 55 -3.92 7.66 8.09
C THR A 55 -5.42 7.36 8.02
N GLN A 56 -5.85 6.57 7.05
CA GLN A 56 -7.25 6.14 6.98
C GLN A 56 -7.62 5.37 8.23
N SER A 57 -8.81 5.61 8.74
CA SER A 57 -9.40 5.15 9.99
C SER A 57 -8.72 3.98 10.71
N TYR A 58 -8.11 4.27 11.88
CA TYR A 58 -7.70 3.25 12.82
C TYR A 58 -8.73 3.15 13.94
N ASP A 59 -9.21 1.96 14.21
CA ASP A 59 -9.90 1.66 15.45
C ASP A 59 -8.87 1.27 16.52
N PHE A 60 -8.31 2.28 17.18
CA PHE A 60 -7.35 2.05 18.27
C PHE A 60 -7.95 1.27 19.44
N ALA A 61 -9.27 1.15 19.53
CA ALA A 61 -9.94 0.48 20.65
C ALA A 61 -9.77 -1.04 20.64
N GLN A 62 -9.49 -1.65 19.47
CA GLN A 62 -9.43 -3.11 19.30
C GLN A 62 -8.03 -3.64 18.95
N SER A 63 -7.06 -2.78 18.71
CA SER A 63 -5.75 -3.18 18.20
C SER A 63 -4.66 -3.15 19.29
N GLY A 64 -3.73 -4.11 19.19
CA GLY A 64 -2.54 -4.16 20.05
C GLY A 64 -1.31 -3.53 19.39
N PHE A 65 -0.32 -3.16 20.20
CA PHE A 65 0.96 -2.65 19.71
C PHE A 65 1.96 -3.80 19.46
N ASN A 66 1.53 -4.79 18.69
CA ASN A 66 2.27 -5.99 18.33
C ASN A 66 2.18 -6.20 16.81
N PRO A 67 3.30 -6.38 16.08
CA PRO A 67 3.29 -6.47 14.61
C PRO A 67 2.61 -7.74 14.07
N TYR A 68 2.38 -8.75 14.91
CA TYR A 68 1.72 -10.01 14.55
C TYR A 68 0.25 -10.06 14.92
N ASN A 69 -0.29 -9.00 15.54
CA ASN A 69 -1.73 -8.86 15.73
C ASN A 69 -2.40 -8.68 14.36
N GLY A 70 -3.60 -9.22 14.16
CA GLY A 70 -4.33 -9.12 12.89
C GLY A 70 -4.59 -7.68 12.41
N HIS A 71 -4.56 -6.71 13.33
CA HIS A 71 -4.72 -5.27 13.06
C HIS A 71 -3.75 -4.47 13.93
N PRO A 72 -2.45 -4.41 13.60
CA PRO A 72 -1.50 -3.64 14.38
C PRO A 72 -1.79 -2.14 14.29
N ASN A 73 -1.62 -1.44 15.42
CA ASN A 73 -1.79 0.02 15.47
C ASN A 73 -0.78 0.76 14.58
N ALA A 74 -1.15 1.97 14.14
CA ALA A 74 -0.25 2.87 13.43
C ALA A 74 1.06 3.08 14.20
N GLY A 75 2.19 3.03 13.49
CA GLY A 75 3.51 3.21 14.07
C GLY A 75 4.14 1.95 14.67
N VAL A 76 3.40 0.86 14.86
CA VAL A 76 3.96 -0.40 15.38
C VAL A 76 5.01 -0.97 14.42
N ALA A 77 4.63 -1.17 13.17
CA ALA A 77 5.52 -1.60 12.11
C ALA A 77 6.39 -0.41 11.66
N GLY A 78 7.69 -0.54 11.64
CA GLY A 78 8.66 0.49 11.25
C GLY A 78 9.08 1.41 12.40
N LEU A 79 8.17 2.07 13.15
CA LEU A 79 8.62 2.98 14.20
C LEU A 79 9.05 2.28 15.49
N VAL A 80 8.44 1.14 15.80
CA VAL A 80 8.78 0.34 17.00
C VAL A 80 9.56 -0.91 16.61
N TYR A 81 9.06 -1.68 15.65
CA TYR A 81 9.68 -2.92 15.19
C TYR A 81 10.23 -2.76 13.79
N GLU A 82 11.50 -3.11 13.62
CA GLU A 82 12.21 -3.02 12.35
C GLU A 82 12.34 -4.37 11.65
N THR A 83 12.67 -4.30 10.36
CA THR A 83 12.99 -5.44 9.50
C THR A 83 14.51 -5.59 9.31
N LEU A 84 14.96 -6.65 8.66
CA LEU A 84 16.38 -6.84 8.34
C LEU A 84 16.89 -5.85 7.28
N TYR A 85 16.03 -5.55 6.31
CA TYR A 85 16.28 -4.59 5.24
C TYR A 85 15.01 -3.77 4.96
N PHE A 86 15.19 -2.53 4.55
CA PHE A 86 14.16 -1.81 3.82
C PHE A 86 14.25 -2.17 2.34
N VAL A 87 13.12 -2.47 1.72
CA VAL A 87 13.01 -2.76 0.28
C VAL A 87 12.18 -1.66 -0.37
N ASN A 88 12.81 -0.82 -1.16
CA ASN A 88 12.13 0.25 -1.89
C ASN A 88 11.27 -0.34 -3.01
N VAL A 89 9.96 -0.16 -2.94
CA VAL A 89 9.03 -0.66 -3.97
C VAL A 89 9.16 0.06 -5.30
N ASN A 90 9.74 1.28 -5.31
CA ASN A 90 9.87 2.11 -6.50
C ASN A 90 11.01 1.66 -7.44
N ASP A 91 12.08 1.08 -6.90
CA ASP A 91 13.27 0.69 -7.69
C ASP A 91 13.80 -0.71 -7.37
N GLY A 92 13.24 -1.37 -6.37
CA GLY A 92 13.67 -2.70 -5.93
C GLY A 92 14.98 -2.71 -5.14
N SER A 93 15.49 -1.57 -4.72
CA SER A 93 16.72 -1.48 -3.94
C SER A 93 16.54 -1.99 -2.51
N PHE A 94 17.63 -2.53 -1.94
CA PHE A 94 17.68 -3.05 -0.58
C PHE A 94 18.59 -2.17 0.28
N THR A 95 18.02 -1.49 1.28
CA THR A 95 18.77 -0.69 2.25
C THR A 95 18.97 -1.46 3.55
N PRO A 96 20.23 -1.66 4.01
CA PRO A 96 20.52 -2.37 5.25
C PRO A 96 19.90 -1.70 6.50
N MET A 97 19.10 -2.46 7.27
CA MET A 97 18.52 -2.06 8.55
C MET A 97 19.12 -2.89 9.70
N LEU A 98 18.42 -3.85 10.27
CA LEU A 98 18.94 -4.73 11.32
C LEU A 98 20.00 -5.73 10.84
N ALA A 99 20.07 -5.98 9.53
CA ALA A 99 21.21 -6.68 8.91
C ALA A 99 22.08 -5.67 8.15
N THR A 100 23.40 -5.93 8.09
CA THR A 100 24.39 -5.09 7.40
C THR A 100 24.72 -5.62 6.01
N SER A 101 24.61 -6.93 5.80
CA SER A 101 24.82 -7.61 4.51
C SER A 101 24.09 -8.93 4.46
N TYR A 102 23.89 -9.44 3.25
CA TYR A 102 23.47 -10.82 3.02
C TYR A 102 24.27 -11.45 1.88
N GLN A 103 24.32 -12.77 1.87
CA GLN A 103 24.99 -13.53 0.82
C GLN A 103 24.25 -14.84 0.55
N TRP A 104 23.92 -15.09 -0.72
CA TRP A 104 23.43 -16.39 -1.18
C TRP A 104 24.58 -17.36 -1.39
N ASN A 105 24.32 -18.65 -1.13
CA ASN A 105 25.21 -19.71 -1.59
C ASN A 105 25.09 -19.90 -3.13
N SER A 106 25.95 -20.72 -3.72
CA SER A 106 26.06 -20.87 -5.17
C SER A 106 24.81 -21.40 -5.88
N ASP A 107 23.96 -22.13 -5.18
CA ASP A 107 22.73 -22.73 -5.71
C ASP A 107 21.46 -21.99 -5.30
N ASN A 108 21.59 -20.83 -4.63
CA ASN A 108 20.50 -19.99 -4.16
C ASN A 108 19.50 -20.69 -3.24
N THR A 109 19.94 -21.71 -2.51
CA THR A 109 19.12 -22.45 -1.53
C THR A 109 19.36 -22.02 -0.09
N GLN A 110 20.36 -21.16 0.14
CA GLN A 110 20.68 -20.65 1.48
C GLN A 110 21.12 -19.19 1.39
N VAL A 111 20.59 -18.36 2.29
CA VAL A 111 21.05 -16.99 2.49
C VAL A 111 21.60 -16.83 3.90
N THR A 112 22.74 -16.17 4.01
CA THR A 112 23.37 -15.81 5.27
C THR A 112 23.30 -14.30 5.45
N PHE A 113 22.77 -13.84 6.59
CA PHE A 113 22.74 -12.44 6.98
C PHE A 113 23.78 -12.13 8.05
N ALA A 114 24.49 -11.03 7.88
CA ALA A 114 25.29 -10.42 8.94
C ALA A 114 24.42 -9.44 9.73
N ILE A 115 24.19 -9.71 11.00
CA ILE A 115 23.33 -8.90 11.88
C ILE A 115 24.12 -7.72 12.44
N ARG A 116 23.47 -6.55 12.49
CA ARG A 116 24.08 -5.31 12.96
C ARG A 116 24.49 -5.43 14.44
N PRO A 117 25.76 -5.19 14.77
CA PRO A 117 26.20 -5.22 16.15
C PRO A 117 25.74 -3.97 16.94
N ASN A 118 25.69 -4.10 18.26
CA ASN A 118 25.40 -2.99 19.21
C ASN A 118 23.99 -2.38 19.11
N VAL A 119 23.06 -3.00 18.37
CA VAL A 119 21.65 -2.62 18.42
C VAL A 119 21.07 -3.05 19.78
N LYS A 120 20.19 -2.20 20.33
CA LYS A 120 19.50 -2.48 21.58
C LYS A 120 17.99 -2.39 21.38
N TRP A 121 17.27 -3.21 22.10
CA TRP A 121 15.87 -3.01 22.37
C TRP A 121 15.66 -1.74 23.20
N ASN A 122 14.49 -1.11 23.10
CA ASN A 122 14.21 0.13 23.85
C ASN A 122 14.14 -0.08 25.39
N ASP A 123 14.13 -1.34 25.86
CA ASP A 123 14.28 -1.70 27.27
C ASP A 123 15.77 -1.87 27.69
N GLY A 124 16.70 -1.59 26.78
CA GLY A 124 18.16 -1.60 27.01
C GLY A 124 18.83 -2.95 26.79
N LYS A 125 18.11 -4.04 26.56
CA LYS A 125 18.70 -5.35 26.27
C LYS A 125 19.32 -5.41 24.87
N PRO A 126 20.37 -6.21 24.64
CA PRO A 126 20.98 -6.35 23.33
C PRO A 126 20.05 -7.09 22.37
N PHE A 127 19.99 -6.61 21.13
CA PHE A 127 19.44 -7.33 19.98
C PHE A 127 20.51 -8.22 19.36
N THR A 128 20.16 -9.44 18.96
CA THR A 128 21.08 -10.42 18.38
C THR A 128 20.42 -11.27 17.29
N ALA A 129 21.22 -12.05 16.59
CA ALA A 129 20.76 -13.04 15.61
C ALA A 129 19.78 -14.07 16.22
N ASN A 130 19.86 -14.32 17.54
CA ASN A 130 18.90 -15.21 18.21
C ASN A 130 17.48 -14.67 18.18
N ASP A 131 17.29 -13.35 18.29
CA ASP A 131 15.96 -12.72 18.18
C ASP A 131 15.38 -12.91 16.78
N VAL A 132 16.22 -12.81 15.74
CA VAL A 132 15.81 -13.07 14.35
C VAL A 132 15.39 -14.53 14.19
N ALA A 133 16.26 -15.48 14.57
CA ALA A 133 15.94 -16.91 14.47
C ALA A 133 14.70 -17.27 15.29
N PHE A 134 14.55 -16.70 16.48
CA PHE A 134 13.37 -16.86 17.34
C PHE A 134 12.10 -16.38 16.63
N THR A 135 12.11 -15.17 16.03
CA THR A 135 10.96 -14.59 15.33
C THR A 135 10.44 -15.55 14.25
N PHE A 136 11.31 -16.01 13.37
CA PHE A 136 10.92 -16.96 12.31
C PHE A 136 10.43 -18.30 12.88
N ASN A 137 11.10 -18.85 13.88
CA ASN A 137 10.69 -20.11 14.48
C ASN A 137 9.36 -20.01 15.24
N LEU A 138 9.06 -18.85 15.84
CA LEU A 138 7.75 -18.57 16.45
C LEU A 138 6.63 -18.57 15.38
N MET A 139 6.88 -17.95 14.22
CA MET A 139 5.94 -18.01 13.08
C MET A 139 5.70 -19.44 12.59
N LYS A 140 6.73 -20.31 12.63
CA LYS A 140 6.57 -21.74 12.34
C LYS A 140 5.69 -22.46 13.35
N GLN A 141 5.85 -22.12 14.62
CA GLN A 141 5.08 -22.68 15.72
C GLN A 141 3.62 -22.21 15.67
N TYR A 142 3.39 -20.96 15.28
CA TYR A 142 2.07 -20.33 15.19
C TYR A 142 1.81 -19.88 13.74
N PRO A 143 1.31 -20.75 12.85
CA PRO A 143 1.15 -20.46 11.43
C PRO A 143 0.26 -19.24 11.12
N ALA A 144 -0.65 -18.87 12.02
CA ALA A 144 -1.46 -17.65 11.88
C ALA A 144 -0.60 -16.36 11.90
N ALA A 145 0.59 -16.39 12.51
CA ALA A 145 1.55 -15.29 12.51
C ALA A 145 2.37 -15.22 11.21
N ASP A 146 2.37 -16.29 10.39
CA ASP A 146 3.04 -16.31 9.08
C ASP A 146 2.12 -15.81 7.97
N GLY A 147 1.62 -14.58 8.10
CA GLY A 147 0.75 -13.97 7.10
C GLY A 147 1.37 -13.85 5.71
N LEU A 148 2.71 -13.88 5.62
CA LEU A 148 3.46 -13.84 4.36
C LEU A 148 3.72 -15.22 3.76
N GLY A 149 3.42 -16.31 4.49
CA GLY A 149 3.63 -17.67 4.06
C GLY A 149 5.11 -18.03 3.85
N VAL A 150 6.05 -17.42 4.60
CA VAL A 150 7.50 -17.62 4.40
C VAL A 150 7.92 -19.07 4.69
N TRP A 151 7.22 -19.78 5.57
CA TRP A 151 7.49 -21.18 5.85
C TRP A 151 7.06 -22.15 4.75
N SER A 152 6.32 -21.68 3.75
CA SER A 152 6.09 -22.48 2.53
C SER A 152 7.36 -22.61 1.67
N PHE A 153 8.35 -21.75 1.88
CA PHE A 153 9.64 -21.74 1.17
C PHE A 153 10.81 -22.12 2.07
N LEU A 154 10.77 -21.72 3.35
CA LEU A 154 11.82 -22.02 4.34
C LEU A 154 11.83 -23.50 4.74
N SER A 155 13.01 -24.05 4.97
CA SER A 155 13.22 -25.33 5.67
C SER A 155 13.79 -25.13 7.07
N SER A 156 14.69 -24.15 7.26
CA SER A 156 15.23 -23.81 8.58
C SER A 156 15.69 -22.37 8.68
N VAL A 157 15.68 -21.82 9.90
CA VAL A 157 16.30 -20.56 10.28
C VAL A 157 17.12 -20.80 11.55
N THR A 158 18.40 -20.47 11.53
CA THR A 158 19.32 -20.69 12.64
C THR A 158 20.21 -19.47 12.89
N ALA A 159 20.68 -19.32 14.13
CA ALA A 159 21.67 -18.33 14.53
C ALA A 159 22.90 -19.07 15.07
N PRO A 160 23.91 -19.34 14.24
CA PRO A 160 25.12 -20.06 14.69
C PRO A 160 25.95 -19.25 15.69
N ASP A 161 25.83 -17.93 15.67
CA ASP A 161 26.42 -16.99 16.63
C ASP A 161 25.53 -15.74 16.79
N ALA A 162 25.96 -14.80 17.63
CA ALA A 162 25.18 -13.61 17.96
C ALA A 162 24.96 -12.63 16.78
N ASN A 163 25.72 -12.74 15.72
CA ASN A 163 25.73 -11.78 14.59
C ASN A 163 25.43 -12.45 13.23
N THR A 164 25.16 -13.75 13.21
CA THR A 164 24.94 -14.49 11.95
C THR A 164 23.59 -15.19 11.98
N VAL A 165 22.76 -14.96 10.95
CA VAL A 165 21.54 -15.73 10.70
C VAL A 165 21.68 -16.48 9.39
N VAL A 166 21.34 -17.76 9.41
CA VAL A 166 21.34 -18.62 8.22
C VAL A 166 19.91 -19.10 7.98
N MET A 167 19.37 -18.76 6.80
CA MET A 167 18.07 -19.23 6.33
C MET A 167 18.27 -20.22 5.18
N THR A 168 17.74 -21.43 5.32
CA THR A 168 17.77 -22.46 4.29
C THR A 168 16.39 -22.64 3.69
N PHE A 169 16.32 -22.72 2.38
CA PHE A 169 15.09 -22.85 1.61
C PHE A 169 14.92 -24.27 1.05
N GLN A 170 13.69 -24.68 0.81
CA GLN A 170 13.35 -26.00 0.24
C GLN A 170 13.86 -26.14 -1.21
N LYS A 171 13.98 -25.02 -1.93
CA LYS A 171 14.52 -24.90 -3.30
C LYS A 171 15.03 -23.48 -3.51
N ALA A 172 15.81 -23.26 -4.55
CA ALA A 172 16.21 -21.92 -4.97
C ALA A 172 14.97 -21.02 -5.20
N TYR A 173 14.89 -19.91 -4.46
CA TYR A 173 13.81 -18.93 -4.60
C TYR A 173 14.25 -17.55 -4.11
N PRO A 174 15.23 -16.88 -4.74
CA PRO A 174 15.71 -15.56 -4.37
C PRO A 174 14.63 -14.48 -4.16
N PRO A 175 13.51 -14.43 -4.89
CA PRO A 175 12.47 -13.42 -4.67
C PRO A 175 11.87 -13.42 -3.26
N VAL A 176 11.96 -14.52 -2.52
CA VAL A 176 11.50 -14.57 -1.13
C VAL A 176 12.25 -13.59 -0.22
N LEU A 177 13.43 -13.10 -0.64
CA LEU A 177 14.23 -12.16 0.11
C LEU A 177 13.45 -10.89 0.47
N VAL A 178 12.59 -10.40 -0.43
CA VAL A 178 11.70 -9.26 -0.17
C VAL A 178 10.83 -9.52 1.06
N ASN A 179 10.24 -10.71 1.16
CA ASN A 179 9.38 -11.06 2.30
C ASN A 179 10.20 -11.28 3.57
N VAL A 180 11.23 -12.14 3.53
CA VAL A 180 11.97 -12.51 4.75
C VAL A 180 12.85 -11.38 5.28
N ALA A 181 13.34 -10.50 4.42
CA ALA A 181 14.20 -9.40 4.85
C ALA A 181 13.46 -8.08 5.02
N GLY A 182 12.44 -7.80 4.20
CA GLY A 182 11.77 -6.50 4.13
C GLY A 182 10.42 -6.41 4.84
N HIS A 183 9.75 -7.53 5.12
CA HIS A 183 8.39 -7.51 5.67
C HIS A 183 8.20 -8.33 6.95
N VAL A 184 9.22 -9.05 7.43
CA VAL A 184 9.17 -9.73 8.74
C VAL A 184 9.74 -8.80 9.79
N TYR A 185 8.89 -8.28 10.68
CA TYR A 185 9.29 -7.44 11.81
C TYR A 185 9.86 -8.29 12.92
N ILE A 186 11.08 -7.96 13.37
CA ILE A 186 11.78 -8.75 14.38
C ILE A 186 11.28 -8.38 15.77
N ILE A 187 11.01 -9.40 16.58
CA ILE A 187 10.46 -9.26 17.95
C ILE A 187 11.43 -9.78 19.01
N PRO A 188 11.40 -9.22 20.24
CA PRO A 188 12.31 -9.60 21.30
C PRO A 188 12.00 -10.99 21.86
N GLN A 189 12.95 -11.93 21.75
CA GLN A 189 12.82 -13.27 22.29
C GLN A 189 12.49 -13.26 23.79
N HIS A 190 13.12 -12.37 24.56
CA HIS A 190 12.97 -12.31 26.01
C HIS A 190 11.56 -11.90 26.49
N ILE A 191 10.70 -11.40 25.60
CA ILE A 191 9.30 -11.09 25.86
C ILE A 191 8.42 -12.19 25.25
N PHE A 192 8.58 -12.43 23.96
CA PHE A 192 7.66 -13.30 23.23
C PHE A 192 7.86 -14.80 23.51
N ALA A 193 8.98 -15.22 24.11
CA ALA A 193 9.19 -16.62 24.52
C ALA A 193 8.15 -17.11 25.55
N THR A 194 7.53 -16.20 26.31
CA THR A 194 6.52 -16.52 27.32
C THR A 194 5.12 -15.99 26.98
N ALA A 195 4.98 -15.27 25.86
CA ALA A 195 3.72 -14.63 25.48
C ALA A 195 2.68 -15.60 24.88
N GLY A 196 3.09 -16.81 24.48
CA GLY A 196 2.24 -17.76 23.78
C GLY A 196 2.04 -17.41 22.31
N ASP A 197 0.81 -17.50 21.82
CA ASP A 197 0.49 -17.14 20.43
C ASP A 197 0.67 -15.63 20.20
N PRO A 198 1.60 -15.23 19.33
CA PRO A 198 1.89 -13.81 19.10
C PRO A 198 0.71 -13.06 18.47
N THR A 199 -0.21 -13.75 17.77
CA THR A 199 -1.39 -13.11 17.18
C THR A 199 -2.42 -12.68 18.23
N GLN A 200 -2.35 -13.25 19.43
CA GLN A 200 -3.24 -12.97 20.55
C GLN A 200 -2.57 -12.09 21.62
N TYR A 201 -1.26 -11.83 21.50
CA TYR A 201 -0.53 -11.05 22.49
C TYR A 201 -0.83 -9.56 22.33
N LEU A 202 -1.39 -8.97 23.37
CA LEU A 202 -1.70 -7.54 23.44
C LEU A 202 -0.73 -6.85 24.37
N THR A 203 -0.25 -5.69 23.98
CA THR A 203 0.63 -4.82 24.81
C THR A 203 0.38 -3.36 24.49
N ASP A 204 0.43 -2.51 25.50
CA ASP A 204 0.48 -1.05 25.42
C ASP A 204 1.89 -0.50 25.70
N HIS A 205 2.85 -1.40 25.95
CA HIS A 205 4.26 -1.10 26.17
C HIS A 205 5.15 -1.92 25.21
N PRO A 206 5.09 -1.65 23.90
CA PRO A 206 5.84 -2.42 22.93
C PRO A 206 7.35 -2.22 23.09
N VAL A 207 8.10 -3.31 23.01
CA VAL A 207 9.56 -3.31 23.07
C VAL A 207 10.12 -3.66 21.70
N GLY A 208 10.71 -2.66 21.04
CA GLY A 208 11.26 -2.75 19.70
C GLY A 208 12.66 -2.14 19.58
N THR A 209 13.25 -2.27 18.41
CA THR A 209 14.57 -1.70 18.07
C THR A 209 14.46 -0.35 17.37
N GLY A 210 13.26 0.06 16.99
CA GLY A 210 12.99 1.17 16.08
C GLY A 210 13.26 2.58 16.63
N PRO A 211 13.11 3.59 15.76
CA PRO A 211 13.46 4.98 16.07
C PRO A 211 12.56 5.66 17.09
N PHE A 212 11.40 5.09 17.43
CA PHE A 212 10.45 5.69 18.36
C PHE A 212 9.94 4.69 19.40
N VAL A 213 9.49 5.23 20.53
CA VAL A 213 8.89 4.50 21.64
C VAL A 213 7.49 5.05 21.87
N LEU A 214 6.49 4.16 21.97
CA LEU A 214 5.13 4.54 22.39
C LEU A 214 5.18 5.08 23.82
N THR A 215 4.70 6.30 24.03
CA THR A 215 4.72 6.96 25.35
C THR A 215 3.34 7.30 25.86
N ARG A 216 2.36 7.40 24.97
CA ARG A 216 0.96 7.61 25.33
C ARG A 216 0.05 6.99 24.30
N TYR A 217 -1.00 6.35 24.79
CA TYR A 217 -2.05 5.78 23.99
C TYR A 217 -3.41 6.12 24.58
N GLN A 218 -4.32 6.57 23.72
CA GLN A 218 -5.74 6.81 23.99
C GLN A 218 -6.53 6.35 22.76
N THR A 219 -7.83 6.20 22.87
CA THR A 219 -8.68 5.73 21.77
C THR A 219 -8.67 6.64 20.53
N ASP A 220 -8.29 7.90 20.70
CA ASP A 220 -8.26 8.92 19.65
C ASP A 220 -6.85 9.44 19.32
N LEU A 221 -5.81 8.94 20.00
CA LEU A 221 -4.45 9.46 19.84
C LEU A 221 -3.39 8.45 20.30
N ALA A 222 -2.43 8.14 19.41
CA ALA A 222 -1.18 7.51 19.80
C ALA A 222 -0.01 8.51 19.69
N VAL A 223 0.88 8.52 20.70
CA VAL A 223 2.05 9.41 20.77
C VAL A 223 3.31 8.59 20.93
N TYR A 224 4.24 8.82 20.04
CA TYR A 224 5.56 8.20 20.05
C TYR A 224 6.63 9.27 20.24
N ASN A 225 7.57 9.04 21.13
CA ASN A 225 8.73 9.90 21.33
C ASN A 225 9.98 9.25 20.74
N LYS A 226 10.90 10.08 20.26
CA LYS A 226 12.20 9.65 19.76
C LYS A 226 12.88 8.68 20.72
N ASN A 227 13.35 7.55 20.21
CA ASN A 227 14.18 6.60 20.94
C ASN A 227 15.64 7.09 20.97
N ALA A 228 16.07 7.61 22.10
CA ALA A 228 17.44 8.11 22.26
C ALA A 228 18.52 7.01 22.12
N SER A 229 18.13 5.74 22.29
CA SER A 229 19.02 4.57 22.17
C SER A 229 18.98 3.94 20.78
N TYR A 230 18.26 4.54 19.82
CA TYR A 230 18.17 4.03 18.46
C TYR A 230 19.56 4.02 17.79
N TRP A 231 19.86 2.97 17.06
CA TRP A 231 21.17 2.79 16.43
C TRP A 231 21.52 3.82 15.34
N GLN A 232 20.51 4.57 14.80
CA GLN A 232 20.65 5.76 13.95
C GLN A 232 20.04 7.01 14.60
N ALA A 233 20.12 7.17 15.90
CA ALA A 233 19.49 8.29 16.62
C ALA A 233 19.91 9.68 16.09
N ASP A 234 21.09 9.79 15.51
CA ASP A 234 21.61 11.00 14.87
C ASP A 234 20.83 11.39 13.60
N LYS A 235 20.23 10.45 12.90
CA LYS A 235 19.38 10.71 11.73
C LYS A 235 17.98 11.17 12.10
N VAL A 236 17.46 10.74 13.24
CA VAL A 236 16.10 11.11 13.69
C VAL A 236 16.07 12.57 14.12
N LYS A 237 15.39 13.44 13.39
CA LYS A 237 15.23 14.88 13.68
C LYS A 237 13.83 15.23 14.19
N VAL A 238 12.89 14.31 14.09
CA VAL A 238 11.56 14.41 14.68
C VAL A 238 11.64 13.99 16.14
N ASP A 239 11.15 14.84 17.06
CA ASP A 239 11.19 14.56 18.50
C ASP A 239 9.99 13.75 18.99
N GLU A 240 8.84 13.97 18.34
CA GLU A 240 7.57 13.37 18.72
C GLU A 240 6.71 13.14 17.48
N ILE A 241 6.07 11.98 17.41
CA ILE A 241 5.07 11.67 16.38
C ILE A 241 3.72 11.53 17.05
N ARG A 242 2.69 12.09 16.43
CA ARG A 242 1.30 11.98 16.84
C ARG A 242 0.47 11.37 15.72
N PHE A 243 -0.29 10.34 16.05
CA PHE A 243 -1.32 9.77 15.20
C PHE A 243 -2.69 10.11 15.79
N PRO A 244 -3.31 11.24 15.42
CA PRO A 244 -4.70 11.50 15.76
C PRO A 244 -5.62 10.60 14.93
N GLU A 245 -6.73 10.13 15.51
CA GLU A 245 -7.76 9.37 14.82
C GLU A 245 -8.63 10.29 13.96
N TYR A 246 -8.82 9.91 12.70
CA TYR A 246 -9.82 10.48 11.80
C TYR A 246 -10.74 9.37 11.32
N LYS A 247 -12.06 9.55 11.50
CA LYS A 247 -13.05 8.48 11.24
C LYS A 247 -13.36 8.29 9.76
N ASP A 248 -13.09 9.30 8.94
CA ASP A 248 -13.38 9.27 7.50
C ASP A 248 -12.52 10.29 6.72
N ASN A 249 -12.48 10.11 5.41
CA ASN A 249 -11.75 11.00 4.50
C ASN A 249 -12.28 12.44 4.52
N ALA A 250 -13.55 12.65 4.78
CA ALA A 250 -14.13 14.00 4.79
C ALA A 250 -13.62 14.84 5.96
N THR A 251 -13.47 14.24 7.14
CA THR A 251 -12.88 14.91 8.31
C THR A 251 -11.40 15.16 8.12
N LEU A 252 -10.66 14.21 7.53
CA LEU A 252 -9.24 14.35 7.23
C LEU A 252 -8.98 15.42 6.16
N GLN A 253 -9.80 15.48 5.11
CA GLN A 253 -9.75 16.52 4.07
C GLN A 253 -9.89 17.94 4.63
N LEU A 254 -10.58 18.11 5.75
CA LEU A 254 -10.71 19.41 6.43
C LEU A 254 -9.51 19.72 7.35
N ALA A 255 -8.88 18.70 7.92
CA ALA A 255 -7.78 18.85 8.90
C ALA A 255 -6.45 19.21 8.23
N LEU A 256 -6.12 18.58 7.11
CA LEU A 256 -4.85 18.75 6.42
C LEU A 256 -4.60 20.21 5.96
N PRO A 257 -5.54 20.91 5.25
CA PRO A 257 -5.31 22.30 4.85
C PRO A 257 -5.26 23.30 6.03
N LYS A 258 -5.78 22.92 7.22
CA LYS A 258 -5.69 23.74 8.41
C LYS A 258 -4.33 23.60 9.14
N GLY A 259 -3.53 22.59 8.80
CA GLY A 259 -2.29 22.26 9.51
C GLY A 259 -2.52 21.51 10.81
N ASP A 260 -3.70 20.90 10.98
CA ASP A 260 -3.96 19.99 12.11
C ASP A 260 -3.16 18.70 11.98
N VAL A 261 -2.78 18.33 10.74
CA VAL A 261 -1.85 17.25 10.39
C VAL A 261 -0.81 17.76 9.40
N ASP A 262 0.37 17.13 9.38
CA ASP A 262 1.49 17.45 8.50
C ASP A 262 1.59 16.51 7.31
N TRP A 263 1.10 15.27 7.49
CA TRP A 263 1.20 14.16 6.56
C TRP A 263 -0.05 13.29 6.61
N ALA A 264 -0.61 12.99 5.44
CA ALA A 264 -1.81 12.18 5.32
C ALA A 264 -1.74 11.25 4.10
N GLY A 265 -2.57 10.21 4.08
CA GLY A 265 -2.73 9.33 2.93
C GLY A 265 -4.20 8.99 2.72
N TYR A 266 -4.88 9.71 1.83
CA TYR A 266 -6.29 9.49 1.50
C TYR A 266 -6.61 9.92 0.07
N PHE A 267 -7.60 9.30 -0.53
CA PHE A 267 -8.11 9.72 -1.83
C PHE A 267 -9.14 10.84 -1.72
N SER A 268 -8.97 11.91 -2.50
CA SER A 268 -10.03 12.87 -2.82
C SER A 268 -9.87 13.36 -4.26
N PRO A 269 -10.94 13.41 -5.06
CA PRO A 269 -10.89 13.92 -6.43
C PRO A 269 -10.60 15.42 -6.50
N THR A 270 -10.66 16.14 -5.37
CA THR A 270 -10.45 17.59 -5.26
C THR A 270 -9.17 17.97 -4.54
N LEU A 271 -8.26 17.01 -4.25
CA LEU A 271 -6.97 17.26 -3.55
C LEU A 271 -6.19 18.44 -4.13
N GLN A 272 -6.10 18.51 -5.46
CA GLN A 272 -5.38 19.60 -6.11
C GLN A 272 -5.98 20.97 -5.79
N GLN A 273 -7.31 21.08 -5.70
CA GLN A 273 -8.03 22.34 -5.44
C GLN A 273 -8.10 22.64 -3.94
N ASP A 274 -8.42 21.63 -3.13
CA ASP A 274 -8.73 21.80 -1.72
C ASP A 274 -7.49 21.81 -0.82
N PHE A 275 -6.37 21.30 -1.31
CA PHE A 275 -5.12 21.25 -0.55
C PHE A 275 -3.99 21.98 -1.29
N VAL A 276 -3.51 21.50 -2.44
CA VAL A 276 -2.31 22.05 -3.10
C VAL A 276 -2.51 23.50 -3.49
N ALA A 277 -3.63 23.85 -4.13
CA ALA A 277 -3.89 25.22 -4.60
C ALA A 277 -4.06 26.24 -3.48
N ARG A 278 -4.30 25.82 -2.22
CA ARG A 278 -4.39 26.74 -1.08
C ARG A 278 -3.05 27.28 -0.61
N ASP A 279 -1.98 26.51 -0.83
CA ASP A 279 -0.61 26.95 -0.52
C ASP A 279 0.38 26.12 -1.37
N THR A 280 0.54 26.56 -2.62
CA THR A 280 1.38 25.85 -3.60
C THR A 280 2.88 25.83 -3.24
N ALA A 281 3.30 26.66 -2.29
CA ALA A 281 4.67 26.68 -1.81
C ALA A 281 4.96 25.56 -0.80
N HIS A 282 3.95 25.11 -0.06
CA HIS A 282 4.18 24.18 1.04
C HIS A 282 3.32 22.92 0.97
N ASN A 283 2.20 22.92 0.26
CA ASN A 283 1.31 21.77 0.19
C ASN A 283 1.62 20.96 -1.08
N HIS A 284 1.94 19.69 -0.90
CA HIS A 284 2.39 18.80 -1.96
C HIS A 284 1.61 17.48 -1.94
N ILE A 285 1.53 16.87 -3.11
CA ILE A 285 1.05 15.50 -3.29
C ILE A 285 2.16 14.74 -4.00
N PHE A 286 2.57 13.62 -3.43
CA PHE A 286 3.39 12.63 -4.11
C PHE A 286 2.56 11.36 -4.33
N MET A 287 2.66 10.79 -5.51
CA MET A 287 1.97 9.56 -5.87
C MET A 287 2.95 8.64 -6.57
N ASP A 288 3.32 7.59 -5.88
CA ASP A 288 4.11 6.53 -6.46
C ASP A 288 3.20 5.50 -7.13
N ALA A 289 3.51 5.20 -8.36
CA ALA A 289 2.77 4.23 -9.15
C ALA A 289 3.23 2.81 -8.77
N ILE A 290 2.51 2.16 -7.87
CA ILE A 290 2.87 0.82 -7.35
C ILE A 290 1.81 -0.24 -7.61
N ASN A 291 0.59 0.14 -7.98
CA ASN A 291 -0.53 -0.74 -8.21
C ASN A 291 -1.00 -0.69 -9.67
N LEU A 292 -1.81 -1.65 -10.10
CA LEU A 292 -2.42 -1.69 -11.42
C LEU A 292 -3.91 -1.99 -11.32
N TYR A 293 -4.73 -1.06 -11.81
CA TYR A 293 -6.17 -1.29 -11.96
C TYR A 293 -6.47 -1.82 -13.35
N SER A 294 -7.27 -2.88 -13.41
CA SER A 294 -7.47 -3.66 -14.64
C SER A 294 -8.90 -4.20 -14.75
N ILE A 295 -9.27 -4.63 -15.94
CA ILE A 295 -10.37 -5.57 -16.13
C ILE A 295 -9.79 -6.98 -16.05
N CYS A 296 -10.16 -7.73 -15.01
CA CYS A 296 -9.91 -9.15 -14.91
C CYS A 296 -10.83 -9.91 -15.88
N VAL A 297 -10.23 -10.70 -16.73
CA VAL A 297 -10.93 -11.48 -17.75
C VAL A 297 -10.94 -12.96 -17.35
N ASN A 298 -12.12 -13.53 -17.16
CA ASN A 298 -12.23 -14.94 -16.81
C ASN A 298 -11.77 -15.85 -17.97
N GLN A 299 -10.60 -16.46 -17.86
CA GLN A 299 -10.02 -17.32 -18.88
C GLN A 299 -10.76 -18.66 -19.05
N LYS A 300 -11.69 -19.00 -18.16
CA LYS A 300 -12.58 -20.18 -18.30
C LYS A 300 -13.87 -19.85 -19.06
N ASN A 301 -14.19 -18.56 -19.25
CA ASN A 301 -15.41 -18.15 -19.97
C ASN A 301 -15.26 -18.37 -21.49
N PRO A 302 -16.24 -19.00 -22.17
CA PRO A 302 -16.10 -19.35 -23.58
C PRO A 302 -16.05 -18.17 -24.57
N LEU A 303 -16.57 -16.98 -24.16
CA LEU A 303 -16.56 -15.78 -25.03
C LEU A 303 -15.27 -14.98 -24.95
N VAL A 304 -14.67 -14.91 -23.75
CA VAL A 304 -13.51 -14.04 -23.50
C VAL A 304 -12.26 -14.82 -23.09
N GLY A 305 -12.41 -16.08 -22.67
CA GLY A 305 -11.32 -16.90 -22.13
C GLY A 305 -10.60 -17.75 -23.16
N GLY A 306 -9.44 -18.28 -22.76
CA GLY A 306 -8.62 -19.16 -23.57
C GLY A 306 -8.25 -18.60 -24.95
N GLN A 307 -7.86 -19.48 -25.89
CA GLN A 307 -7.53 -19.07 -27.25
C GLN A 307 -8.77 -18.65 -28.07
N ALA A 308 -9.93 -19.23 -27.78
CA ALA A 308 -11.16 -18.88 -28.50
C ALA A 308 -11.61 -17.44 -28.21
N GLY A 309 -11.41 -16.97 -26.98
CA GLY A 309 -11.73 -15.60 -26.55
C GLY A 309 -10.65 -14.56 -26.86
N LEU A 310 -9.48 -14.95 -27.35
CA LEU A 310 -8.36 -14.05 -27.62
C LEU A 310 -8.75 -12.85 -28.51
N PRO A 311 -9.47 -13.02 -29.65
CA PRO A 311 -9.85 -11.88 -30.47
C PRO A 311 -10.73 -10.86 -29.73
N VAL A 312 -11.60 -11.34 -28.84
CA VAL A 312 -12.47 -10.46 -28.02
C VAL A 312 -11.65 -9.68 -26.99
N ARG A 313 -10.68 -10.32 -26.32
CA ARG A 313 -9.78 -9.64 -25.38
C ARG A 313 -8.94 -8.57 -26.06
N LEU A 314 -8.33 -8.91 -27.21
CA LEU A 314 -7.55 -7.94 -27.98
C LEU A 314 -8.45 -6.80 -28.49
N ALA A 315 -9.62 -7.10 -29.03
CA ALA A 315 -10.57 -6.08 -29.47
C ALA A 315 -10.97 -5.15 -28.30
N LEU A 316 -11.28 -5.71 -27.14
CA LEU A 316 -11.63 -4.93 -25.95
C LEU A 316 -10.43 -4.09 -25.50
N SER A 317 -9.22 -4.64 -25.44
CA SER A 317 -8.02 -3.90 -25.05
C SER A 317 -7.75 -2.71 -25.96
N TYR A 318 -7.90 -2.87 -27.29
CA TYR A 318 -7.70 -1.80 -28.27
C TYR A 318 -8.89 -0.84 -28.40
N ALA A 319 -10.07 -1.21 -27.87
CA ALA A 319 -11.23 -0.32 -27.79
C ALA A 319 -11.07 0.79 -26.76
N LEU A 320 -10.22 0.59 -25.75
CA LEU A 320 -10.14 1.47 -24.59
C LEU A 320 -9.15 2.61 -24.78
N ASP A 321 -9.65 3.82 -24.58
CA ASP A 321 -8.83 5.02 -24.34
C ASP A 321 -8.50 5.09 -22.84
N ARG A 322 -7.34 4.57 -22.47
CA ARG A 322 -6.86 4.51 -21.08
C ARG A 322 -6.58 5.87 -20.49
N THR A 323 -6.16 6.82 -21.35
CA THR A 323 -5.92 8.21 -20.94
C THR A 323 -7.23 8.87 -20.48
N ALA A 324 -8.30 8.70 -21.26
CA ALA A 324 -9.61 9.22 -20.89
C ALA A 324 -10.21 8.49 -19.67
N ILE A 325 -9.99 7.16 -19.57
CA ILE A 325 -10.47 6.35 -18.43
C ILE A 325 -9.77 6.78 -17.14
N ALA A 326 -8.44 6.89 -17.13
CA ALA A 326 -7.67 7.34 -15.97
C ALA A 326 -8.09 8.76 -15.54
N ALA A 327 -8.17 9.69 -16.49
CA ALA A 327 -8.61 11.07 -16.21
C ALA A 327 -10.03 11.13 -15.59
N GLN A 328 -10.96 10.28 -16.05
CA GLN A 328 -12.32 10.23 -15.53
C GLN A 328 -12.42 9.54 -14.17
N ALA A 329 -11.68 8.45 -13.96
CA ALA A 329 -11.73 7.66 -12.73
C ALA A 329 -11.00 8.36 -11.57
N THR A 330 -9.83 8.96 -11.85
CA THR A 330 -8.89 9.43 -10.82
C THR A 330 -8.71 10.96 -10.82
N ALA A 331 -9.60 11.69 -11.49
CA ALA A 331 -9.48 13.14 -11.68
C ALA A 331 -8.13 13.57 -12.31
N GLY A 332 -7.50 12.67 -13.08
CA GLY A 332 -6.21 12.91 -13.72
C GLY A 332 -5.00 12.77 -12.80
N LEU A 333 -5.19 12.30 -11.58
CA LEU A 333 -4.11 12.14 -10.60
C LEU A 333 -3.22 10.93 -10.91
N GLU A 334 -3.76 9.88 -11.52
CA GLU A 334 -3.05 8.63 -11.81
C GLU A 334 -2.81 8.41 -13.30
N PRO A 335 -1.67 7.85 -13.71
CA PRO A 335 -1.34 7.68 -15.13
C PRO A 335 -2.13 6.53 -15.78
N PRO A 336 -2.32 6.58 -17.13
CA PRO A 336 -2.94 5.48 -17.86
C PRO A 336 -2.12 4.21 -17.79
N GLY A 337 -2.79 3.06 -17.69
CA GLY A 337 -2.16 1.74 -17.65
C GLY A 337 -1.51 1.36 -18.98
N SER A 338 -0.40 0.63 -18.91
CA SER A 338 0.28 0.08 -20.08
C SER A 338 -0.37 -1.21 -20.56
N ILE A 339 -0.51 -1.38 -21.88
CA ILE A 339 -0.95 -2.65 -22.50
C ILE A 339 -0.01 -3.83 -22.15
N THR A 340 1.21 -3.55 -21.73
CA THR A 340 2.19 -4.57 -21.31
C THR A 340 1.88 -5.20 -19.94
N GLY A 341 0.97 -4.60 -19.17
CA GLY A 341 0.69 -5.02 -17.79
C GLY A 341 1.76 -4.57 -16.79
N LEU A 342 2.77 -3.83 -17.23
CA LEU A 342 3.76 -3.20 -16.35
C LEU A 342 3.16 -1.99 -15.63
N VAL A 343 3.53 -1.83 -14.37
CA VAL A 343 3.22 -0.64 -13.56
C VAL A 343 4.17 0.47 -13.96
N LEU A 344 3.73 1.37 -14.84
CA LEU A 344 4.55 2.49 -15.32
C LEU A 344 4.15 3.81 -14.62
N PRO A 345 5.11 4.70 -14.32
CA PRO A 345 6.51 4.70 -14.79
C PRO A 345 7.49 3.84 -13.97
N THR A 346 7.12 3.34 -12.80
CA THR A 346 7.99 2.66 -11.83
C THR A 346 8.75 1.49 -12.46
N ALA A 347 8.07 0.62 -13.21
CA ALA A 347 8.70 -0.52 -13.87
C ALA A 347 9.37 -0.21 -15.22
N ARG A 348 9.62 1.08 -15.56
CA ARG A 348 10.17 1.46 -16.88
C ARG A 348 11.52 0.78 -17.18
N GLY A 349 12.35 0.53 -16.19
CA GLY A 349 13.63 -0.16 -16.35
C GLY A 349 13.51 -1.59 -16.88
N TRP A 350 12.34 -2.22 -16.74
CA TRP A 350 12.05 -3.59 -17.17
C TRP A 350 11.42 -3.66 -18.57
N LEU A 351 10.83 -2.56 -19.05
CA LEU A 351 10.09 -2.48 -20.31
C LEU A 351 10.96 -2.96 -21.49
N ASP A 352 10.41 -3.84 -22.32
CA ASP A 352 11.03 -4.21 -23.57
C ASP A 352 10.93 -3.02 -24.56
N PRO A 353 12.05 -2.57 -25.14
CA PRO A 353 12.05 -1.45 -26.08
C PRO A 353 11.08 -1.59 -27.24
N GLN A 354 10.76 -2.82 -27.70
CA GLN A 354 9.80 -3.05 -28.77
C GLN A 354 8.37 -2.59 -28.42
N PHE A 355 8.03 -2.52 -27.12
CA PHE A 355 6.71 -2.12 -26.60
C PHE A 355 6.65 -0.70 -26.06
N SER A 356 7.74 0.06 -26.17
CA SER A 356 7.85 1.42 -25.59
C SER A 356 6.86 2.44 -26.17
N ASN A 357 6.34 2.19 -27.36
CA ASN A 357 5.44 3.09 -28.11
C ASN A 357 4.01 2.54 -28.25
N LEU A 358 3.61 1.58 -27.41
CA LEU A 358 2.23 1.09 -27.43
C LEU A 358 1.27 2.21 -27.00
N PRO A 359 0.15 2.41 -27.75
CA PRO A 359 -0.76 3.51 -27.47
C PRO A 359 -1.57 3.29 -26.20
N THR A 360 -1.83 4.39 -25.47
CA THR A 360 -2.79 4.43 -24.36
C THR A 360 -4.19 4.82 -24.82
N THR A 361 -4.32 5.33 -26.06
CA THR A 361 -5.60 5.73 -26.67
C THR A 361 -6.25 4.60 -27.46
N ALA A 362 -7.54 4.71 -27.69
CA ALA A 362 -8.31 3.70 -28.43
C ALA A 362 -7.89 3.62 -29.91
N ASN A 363 -7.88 2.40 -30.45
CA ASN A 363 -7.78 2.12 -31.88
C ASN A 363 -8.97 1.29 -32.35
N VAL A 364 -10.06 2.01 -32.68
CA VAL A 364 -11.34 1.40 -33.08
C VAL A 364 -11.19 0.48 -34.31
N ALA A 365 -10.40 0.89 -35.31
CA ALA A 365 -10.20 0.09 -36.52
C ALA A 365 -9.49 -1.24 -36.22
N GLN A 366 -8.45 -1.21 -35.39
CA GLN A 366 -7.73 -2.41 -34.99
C GLN A 366 -8.61 -3.33 -34.12
N ALA A 367 -9.40 -2.77 -33.20
CA ALA A 367 -10.33 -3.52 -32.38
C ALA A 367 -11.37 -4.27 -33.25
N GLN A 368 -11.98 -3.59 -34.23
CA GLN A 368 -12.93 -4.19 -35.14
C GLN A 368 -12.30 -5.24 -36.05
N LYS A 369 -11.03 -5.02 -36.44
CA LYS A 369 -10.28 -5.98 -37.26
C LYS A 369 -10.09 -7.32 -36.55
N TYR A 370 -9.73 -7.31 -35.26
CA TYR A 370 -9.61 -8.55 -34.47
C TYR A 370 -10.91 -9.37 -34.45
N LEU A 371 -12.07 -8.70 -34.34
CA LEU A 371 -13.36 -9.39 -34.36
C LEU A 371 -13.70 -9.92 -35.75
N THR A 372 -13.49 -9.11 -36.77
CA THR A 372 -13.79 -9.50 -38.17
C THR A 372 -12.93 -10.68 -38.63
N ASP A 373 -11.63 -10.62 -38.37
CA ASP A 373 -10.68 -11.70 -38.72
C ASP A 373 -11.04 -13.02 -37.99
N ALA A 374 -11.65 -12.92 -36.80
CA ALA A 374 -12.14 -14.06 -36.03
C ALA A 374 -13.53 -14.56 -36.49
N GLY A 375 -14.10 -13.97 -37.53
CA GLY A 375 -15.39 -14.39 -38.10
C GLY A 375 -16.63 -13.86 -37.39
N PHE A 376 -16.48 -12.77 -36.60
CA PHE A 376 -17.63 -12.03 -36.10
C PHE A 376 -18.20 -11.12 -37.19
N THR A 377 -19.52 -10.95 -37.22
CA THR A 377 -20.23 -10.06 -38.13
C THR A 377 -21.07 -9.05 -37.32
N LYS A 378 -21.24 -7.83 -37.84
CA LYS A 378 -22.10 -6.83 -37.16
C LYS A 378 -23.57 -7.16 -37.38
N GLY A 379 -24.33 -7.17 -36.29
CA GLY A 379 -25.78 -7.20 -36.32
C GLY A 379 -26.39 -5.85 -36.76
N SER A 380 -27.70 -5.83 -36.96
CA SER A 380 -28.44 -4.61 -37.33
C SER A 380 -28.37 -3.48 -36.28
N ASP A 381 -28.06 -3.82 -35.03
CA ASP A 381 -27.86 -2.91 -33.92
C ASP A 381 -26.39 -2.43 -33.76
N GLY A 382 -25.51 -2.83 -34.69
CA GLY A 382 -24.09 -2.46 -34.68
C GLY A 382 -23.21 -3.31 -33.78
N ILE A 383 -23.77 -4.23 -32.99
CA ILE A 383 -23.03 -5.14 -32.13
C ILE A 383 -22.58 -6.38 -32.90
N PHE A 384 -21.36 -6.78 -32.67
CA PHE A 384 -20.83 -8.01 -33.28
C PHE A 384 -21.50 -9.27 -32.75
N GLN A 385 -21.62 -10.28 -33.60
CA GLN A 385 -22.16 -11.60 -33.28
C GLN A 385 -21.39 -12.69 -34.03
N LYS A 386 -21.37 -13.90 -33.49
CA LYS A 386 -20.78 -15.07 -34.11
C LYS A 386 -21.65 -16.28 -33.81
N ASN A 387 -22.00 -17.08 -34.85
CA ASN A 387 -22.88 -18.26 -34.76
C ASN A 387 -24.22 -17.95 -34.08
N GLY A 388 -24.82 -16.79 -34.38
CA GLY A 388 -26.07 -16.34 -33.77
C GLY A 388 -25.94 -15.80 -32.34
N GLN A 389 -24.75 -15.89 -31.74
CA GLN A 389 -24.52 -15.36 -30.40
C GLN A 389 -23.99 -13.91 -30.46
N ARG A 390 -24.73 -12.99 -29.88
CA ARG A 390 -24.38 -11.57 -29.73
C ARG A 390 -23.21 -11.42 -28.79
N LEU A 391 -22.26 -10.55 -29.13
CA LEU A 391 -21.12 -10.21 -28.26
C LEU A 391 -21.55 -9.23 -27.19
N SER A 392 -22.11 -9.79 -26.13
CA SER A 392 -22.59 -9.07 -24.94
C SER A 392 -21.91 -9.62 -23.71
N LEU A 393 -21.21 -8.76 -22.97
CA LEU A 393 -20.40 -9.10 -21.81
C LEU A 393 -20.94 -8.38 -20.57
N THR A 394 -20.75 -8.98 -19.40
CA THR A 394 -21.05 -8.37 -18.11
C THR A 394 -19.73 -7.98 -17.43
N LEU A 395 -19.61 -6.70 -17.04
CA LEU A 395 -18.53 -6.18 -16.21
C LEU A 395 -19.04 -5.96 -14.79
N ARG A 396 -18.43 -6.59 -13.81
CA ARG A 396 -18.76 -6.42 -12.38
C ARG A 396 -17.83 -5.43 -11.71
N SER A 397 -18.41 -4.55 -10.89
CA SER A 397 -17.69 -3.60 -10.03
C SER A 397 -18.34 -3.54 -8.65
N VAL A 398 -17.68 -2.87 -7.69
CA VAL A 398 -18.21 -2.65 -6.33
C VAL A 398 -19.11 -1.42 -6.34
N ASP A 399 -20.29 -1.52 -5.73
CA ASP A 399 -21.31 -0.47 -5.74
C ASP A 399 -20.87 0.83 -5.06
N THR A 400 -20.04 0.74 -4.03
CA THR A 400 -19.52 1.88 -3.26
C THR A 400 -18.26 2.53 -3.87
N TYR A 401 -17.62 1.91 -4.88
CA TYR A 401 -16.39 2.44 -5.50
C TYR A 401 -16.71 3.36 -6.67
N SER A 402 -16.78 4.66 -6.39
CA SER A 402 -17.22 5.69 -7.34
C SER A 402 -16.32 5.82 -8.58
N ASP A 403 -15.00 5.67 -8.41
CA ASP A 403 -13.98 5.67 -9.44
C ASP A 403 -14.17 4.48 -10.42
N TRP A 404 -14.35 3.27 -9.91
CA TRP A 404 -14.61 2.08 -10.71
C TRP A 404 -15.93 2.20 -11.48
N ASN A 405 -16.97 2.74 -10.84
CA ASN A 405 -18.28 2.91 -11.46
C ASN A 405 -18.26 4.00 -12.54
N ALA A 406 -17.47 5.05 -12.37
CA ALA A 406 -17.25 6.06 -13.39
C ALA A 406 -16.48 5.46 -14.59
N ALA A 407 -15.40 4.75 -14.35
CA ALA A 407 -14.63 4.04 -15.37
C ALA A 407 -15.49 3.02 -16.13
N ALA A 408 -16.33 2.22 -15.43
CA ALA A 408 -17.17 1.20 -16.03
C ALA A 408 -18.14 1.78 -17.09
N LYS A 409 -18.69 2.96 -16.84
CA LYS A 409 -19.57 3.66 -17.79
C LYS A 409 -18.83 4.05 -19.05
N LEU A 410 -17.60 4.57 -18.91
CA LEU A 410 -16.77 4.98 -20.05
C LEU A 410 -16.30 3.74 -20.84
N ILE A 411 -15.88 2.67 -20.16
CA ILE A 411 -15.51 1.39 -20.78
C ILE A 411 -16.68 0.84 -21.61
N ALA A 412 -17.91 0.85 -21.07
CA ALA A 412 -19.07 0.36 -21.79
C ALA A 412 -19.36 1.20 -23.07
N SER A 413 -19.22 2.51 -22.99
CA SER A 413 -19.39 3.42 -24.13
C SER A 413 -18.32 3.19 -25.22
N GLN A 414 -17.06 3.05 -24.82
CA GLN A 414 -15.95 2.81 -25.75
C GLN A 414 -16.03 1.41 -26.40
N ALA A 415 -16.41 0.40 -25.64
CA ALA A 415 -16.65 -0.94 -26.16
C ALA A 415 -17.81 -0.96 -27.17
N GLN A 416 -18.90 -0.22 -26.90
CA GLN A 416 -20.03 -0.10 -27.82
C GLN A 416 -19.61 0.55 -29.15
N ALA A 417 -18.73 1.53 -29.13
CA ALA A 417 -18.21 2.19 -30.34
C ALA A 417 -17.50 1.22 -31.30
N VAL A 418 -16.88 0.16 -30.77
CA VAL A 418 -16.28 -0.92 -31.58
C VAL A 418 -17.23 -2.07 -31.87
N GLY A 419 -18.42 -2.08 -31.29
CA GLY A 419 -19.45 -3.11 -31.49
C GLY A 419 -19.42 -4.24 -30.45
N ILE A 420 -18.95 -3.99 -29.25
CA ILE A 420 -19.01 -4.89 -28.09
C ILE A 420 -19.98 -4.29 -27.06
N GLU A 421 -21.04 -5.02 -26.71
CA GLU A 421 -21.92 -4.60 -25.62
C GLU A 421 -21.31 -4.97 -24.26
N ILE A 422 -21.23 -4.00 -23.34
CA ILE A 422 -20.86 -4.25 -21.94
C ILE A 422 -22.00 -3.80 -21.04
N LYS A 423 -22.48 -4.72 -20.20
CA LYS A 423 -23.47 -4.51 -19.16
C LYS A 423 -22.75 -4.35 -17.82
N ASN A 424 -22.79 -3.15 -17.25
CA ASN A 424 -22.24 -2.90 -15.93
C ASN A 424 -23.18 -3.42 -14.86
N VAL A 425 -22.65 -4.24 -13.95
CA VAL A 425 -23.36 -4.79 -12.80
C VAL A 425 -22.54 -4.51 -11.54
N THR A 426 -23.14 -3.76 -10.62
CA THR A 426 -22.53 -3.52 -9.31
C THR A 426 -22.94 -4.62 -8.33
N VAL A 427 -22.04 -4.96 -7.42
CA VAL A 427 -22.25 -5.90 -6.33
C VAL A 427 -21.73 -5.29 -5.03
N GLY A 428 -22.23 -5.74 -3.89
CA GLY A 428 -21.69 -5.36 -2.59
C GLY A 428 -20.25 -5.82 -2.44
N GLU A 429 -19.47 -5.13 -1.62
CA GLU A 429 -18.04 -5.37 -1.46
C GLU A 429 -17.72 -6.81 -1.02
N ASN A 430 -18.46 -7.35 -0.04
CA ASN A 430 -18.28 -8.73 0.43
C ASN A 430 -18.56 -9.77 -0.66
N ASP A 431 -19.58 -9.55 -1.48
CA ASP A 431 -19.91 -10.42 -2.61
C ASP A 431 -18.82 -10.36 -3.69
N TYR A 432 -18.30 -9.15 -3.95
CA TYR A 432 -17.19 -8.94 -4.86
C TYR A 432 -15.94 -9.74 -4.44
N TYR A 433 -15.51 -9.62 -3.17
CA TYR A 433 -14.35 -10.36 -2.68
C TYR A 433 -14.61 -11.88 -2.66
N THR A 434 -15.82 -12.31 -2.37
CA THR A 434 -16.19 -13.72 -2.47
C THR A 434 -16.06 -14.25 -3.90
N LEU A 435 -16.63 -13.54 -4.89
CA LEU A 435 -16.50 -13.90 -6.31
C LEU A 435 -15.06 -13.95 -6.78
N ARG A 436 -14.22 -13.05 -6.26
CA ARG A 436 -12.80 -12.95 -6.59
C ARG A 436 -11.98 -14.12 -6.03
N THR A 437 -12.33 -14.60 -4.83
CA THR A 437 -11.48 -15.53 -4.06
C THR A 437 -12.04 -16.94 -3.92
N ASP A 438 -13.30 -17.21 -4.29
CA ASP A 438 -13.95 -18.52 -4.12
C ASP A 438 -13.43 -19.61 -5.07
N GLY A 439 -12.67 -19.23 -6.11
CA GLY A 439 -12.11 -20.11 -7.12
C GLY A 439 -13.12 -20.70 -8.11
N LYS A 440 -14.39 -20.24 -8.05
CA LYS A 440 -15.44 -20.70 -8.98
C LYS A 440 -15.40 -19.98 -10.32
N TYR A 441 -14.91 -18.73 -10.32
CA TYR A 441 -14.81 -17.85 -11.51
C TYR A 441 -16.19 -17.60 -12.15
N ASP A 442 -17.20 -17.30 -11.34
CA ASP A 442 -18.56 -17.03 -11.79
C ASP A 442 -18.74 -15.56 -12.24
N TYR A 443 -17.95 -15.17 -13.25
CA TYR A 443 -18.03 -13.86 -13.90
C TYR A 443 -17.47 -13.94 -15.33
N GLN A 444 -17.71 -12.91 -16.16
CA GLN A 444 -17.07 -12.75 -17.48
C GLN A 444 -15.91 -11.76 -17.38
N LEU A 445 -16.24 -10.52 -16.97
CA LEU A 445 -15.31 -9.44 -16.70
C LEU A 445 -15.57 -8.89 -15.27
N MET A 446 -14.50 -8.46 -14.61
CA MET A 446 -14.57 -7.89 -13.28
C MET A 446 -13.48 -6.81 -13.15
N PHE A 447 -13.76 -5.71 -12.46
CA PHE A 447 -12.71 -4.80 -12.04
C PHE A 447 -11.74 -5.49 -11.07
N CYS A 448 -10.44 -5.17 -11.17
CA CYS A 448 -9.44 -5.66 -10.24
C CYS A 448 -8.41 -4.59 -9.92
N GLY A 449 -8.20 -4.31 -8.63
CA GLY A 449 -6.97 -3.72 -8.13
C GLY A 449 -5.93 -4.84 -7.95
N MET A 450 -4.77 -4.65 -8.51
CA MET A 450 -3.64 -5.59 -8.47
C MET A 450 -2.45 -4.90 -7.81
N VAL A 451 -1.97 -5.48 -6.73
CA VAL A 451 -0.80 -4.95 -6.01
C VAL A 451 0.47 -5.30 -6.77
N GLY A 452 1.30 -4.30 -7.01
CA GLY A 452 2.62 -4.48 -7.60
C GLY A 452 3.63 -5.04 -6.60
N GLY A 453 4.88 -4.66 -6.77
CA GLY A 453 5.99 -5.02 -5.91
C GLY A 453 7.27 -4.42 -6.47
N PRO A 454 8.42 -4.63 -5.82
CA PRO A 454 9.67 -3.96 -6.18
C PRO A 454 10.19 -4.32 -7.58
N THR A 455 9.63 -5.36 -8.21
CA THR A 455 9.86 -5.68 -9.62
C THR A 455 8.58 -6.23 -10.25
N PRO A 456 8.43 -6.24 -11.60
CA PRO A 456 7.25 -6.79 -12.27
C PRO A 456 6.99 -8.27 -11.97
N TYR A 457 8.00 -9.01 -11.52
CA TYR A 457 7.87 -10.41 -11.14
C TYR A 457 6.76 -10.63 -10.12
N TYR A 458 6.64 -9.76 -9.11
CA TYR A 458 5.68 -9.97 -8.01
C TYR A 458 4.25 -9.89 -8.52
N LEU A 459 3.92 -8.90 -9.35
CA LEU A 459 2.61 -8.79 -9.98
C LEU A 459 2.34 -9.97 -10.91
N TYR A 460 3.26 -10.29 -11.80
CA TYR A 460 3.07 -11.39 -12.75
C TYR A 460 2.99 -12.75 -12.06
N ASN A 461 3.83 -13.00 -11.03
CA ASN A 461 3.78 -14.24 -10.27
C ASN A 461 2.46 -14.39 -9.49
N GLN A 462 1.95 -13.29 -8.94
CA GLN A 462 0.72 -13.31 -8.17
C GLN A 462 -0.51 -13.58 -9.06
N TYR A 463 -0.58 -12.92 -10.21
CA TYR A 463 -1.79 -12.91 -11.03
C TYR A 463 -1.74 -13.80 -12.29
N LEU A 464 -0.57 -14.25 -12.72
CA LEU A 464 -0.41 -15.08 -13.93
C LEU A 464 0.15 -16.48 -13.68
N ASN A 465 0.77 -16.74 -12.53
CA ASN A 465 1.28 -18.09 -12.21
C ASN A 465 0.12 -19.07 -12.08
N SER A 466 0.16 -20.18 -12.82
CA SER A 466 -0.89 -21.21 -12.78
C SER A 466 -1.03 -21.87 -11.41
N ALA A 467 0.03 -21.90 -10.58
CA ALA A 467 -0.02 -22.37 -9.19
C ALA A 467 -0.89 -21.47 -8.27
N GLN A 468 -1.19 -20.25 -8.71
CA GLN A 468 -2.05 -19.29 -8.01
C GLN A 468 -3.53 -19.36 -8.44
N ILE A 469 -3.93 -20.37 -9.19
CA ILE A 469 -5.33 -20.63 -9.56
C ILE A 469 -6.01 -21.41 -8.42
N GLY A 470 -7.19 -20.96 -7.98
CA GLY A 470 -8.02 -21.65 -7.00
C GLY A 470 -8.56 -20.77 -5.89
N ALA A 471 -9.30 -21.38 -4.97
CA ALA A 471 -9.88 -20.69 -3.83
C ALA A 471 -8.78 -20.12 -2.91
N GLY A 472 -8.95 -18.88 -2.46
CA GLY A 472 -8.00 -18.17 -1.60
C GLY A 472 -6.69 -17.78 -2.26
N LYS A 473 -6.58 -17.91 -3.60
CA LYS A 473 -5.39 -17.57 -4.38
C LYS A 473 -5.62 -16.35 -5.26
N PHE A 474 -4.54 -15.81 -5.84
CA PHE A 474 -4.55 -14.49 -6.47
C PHE A 474 -4.67 -14.50 -8.00
N ASN A 475 -4.53 -15.65 -8.68
CA ASN A 475 -4.75 -15.70 -10.12
C ASN A 475 -6.26 -15.68 -10.41
N PHE A 476 -6.86 -14.51 -10.22
CA PHE A 476 -8.30 -14.28 -10.36
C PHE A 476 -8.82 -14.52 -11.78
N VAL A 477 -7.94 -14.39 -12.78
CA VAL A 477 -8.30 -14.57 -14.18
C VAL A 477 -8.29 -16.04 -14.62
N ALA A 478 -7.75 -16.94 -13.81
CA ALA A 478 -7.49 -18.35 -14.17
C ALA A 478 -6.56 -18.50 -15.38
N TRP A 479 -5.60 -17.59 -15.56
CA TRP A 479 -4.58 -17.70 -16.59
C TRP A 479 -3.74 -18.96 -16.36
N LYS A 480 -3.63 -19.80 -17.39
CA LYS A 480 -2.84 -21.03 -17.36
C LYS A 480 -2.05 -21.16 -18.65
N ASP A 481 -0.75 -20.86 -18.57
CA ASP A 481 0.16 -20.90 -19.71
C ASP A 481 1.54 -21.40 -19.25
N GLN A 482 1.99 -22.49 -19.88
CA GLN A 482 3.26 -23.14 -19.52
C GLN A 482 4.47 -22.25 -19.79
N ALA A 483 4.43 -21.39 -20.81
CA ALA A 483 5.53 -20.50 -21.14
C ALA A 483 5.67 -19.41 -20.07
N THR A 484 4.54 -18.83 -19.62
CA THR A 484 4.51 -17.90 -18.49
C THR A 484 5.09 -18.52 -17.23
N ASP A 485 4.63 -19.73 -16.86
CA ASP A 485 5.14 -20.45 -15.68
C ASP A 485 6.63 -20.73 -15.76
N THR A 486 7.12 -21.10 -16.97
CA THR A 486 8.55 -21.35 -17.21
C THR A 486 9.38 -20.08 -16.98
N LEU A 487 8.95 -18.94 -17.54
CA LEU A 487 9.64 -17.65 -17.38
C LEU A 487 9.61 -17.15 -15.93
N LEU A 488 8.49 -17.32 -15.22
CA LEU A 488 8.41 -17.01 -13.79
C LEU A 488 9.39 -17.85 -12.97
N ASN A 489 9.51 -19.14 -13.28
CA ASN A 489 10.49 -20.01 -12.62
C ASN A 489 11.95 -19.65 -12.98
N GLN A 490 12.22 -19.25 -14.24
CA GLN A 490 13.54 -18.75 -14.64
C GLN A 490 13.95 -17.51 -13.84
N TYR A 491 13.05 -16.53 -13.74
CA TYR A 491 13.26 -15.36 -12.87
C TYR A 491 13.57 -15.78 -11.42
N ALA A 492 12.72 -16.65 -10.88
CA ALA A 492 12.73 -17.01 -9.48
C ALA A 492 13.95 -17.87 -9.05
N SER A 493 14.66 -18.49 -10.00
CA SER A 493 15.78 -19.37 -9.70
C SER A 493 17.16 -18.71 -9.75
N THR A 494 17.25 -17.43 -10.14
CA THR A 494 18.52 -16.72 -10.32
C THR A 494 18.54 -15.36 -9.63
N THR A 495 19.74 -14.90 -9.29
CA THR A 495 20.04 -13.53 -8.86
C THR A 495 20.70 -12.69 -9.96
N ASP A 496 20.92 -13.26 -11.18
CA ASP A 496 21.46 -12.50 -12.32
C ASP A 496 20.42 -11.51 -12.87
N PRO A 497 20.64 -10.18 -12.77
CA PRO A 497 19.69 -9.18 -13.23
C PRO A 497 19.39 -9.26 -14.73
N THR A 498 20.35 -9.72 -15.55
CA THR A 498 20.16 -9.86 -17.01
C THR A 498 19.20 -10.99 -17.31
N ALA A 499 19.38 -12.14 -16.69
CA ALA A 499 18.48 -13.28 -16.85
C ALA A 499 17.08 -12.98 -16.29
N GLN A 500 16.98 -12.27 -15.17
CA GLN A 500 15.73 -11.81 -14.60
C GLN A 500 14.99 -10.87 -15.56
N LYS A 501 15.70 -9.88 -16.14
CA LYS A 501 15.10 -8.94 -17.10
C LYS A 501 14.61 -9.66 -18.36
N GLN A 502 15.38 -10.60 -18.90
CA GLN A 502 14.97 -11.38 -20.06
C GLN A 502 13.70 -12.21 -19.77
N ALA A 503 13.59 -12.80 -18.59
CA ALA A 503 12.39 -13.53 -18.20
C ALA A 503 11.16 -12.61 -18.12
N ILE A 504 11.28 -11.41 -17.54
CA ILE A 504 10.19 -10.43 -17.49
C ILE A 504 9.78 -9.99 -18.89
N GLN A 505 10.73 -9.66 -19.76
CA GLN A 505 10.43 -9.26 -21.15
C GLN A 505 9.76 -10.38 -21.95
N GLY A 506 10.12 -11.65 -21.69
CA GLY A 506 9.40 -12.80 -22.22
C GLY A 506 7.94 -12.87 -21.77
N ILE A 507 7.66 -12.61 -20.49
CA ILE A 507 6.30 -12.56 -19.94
C ILE A 507 5.54 -11.35 -20.51
N GLU A 508 6.19 -10.20 -20.61
CA GLU A 508 5.62 -8.98 -21.21
C GLU A 508 5.15 -9.23 -22.64
N LYS A 509 5.93 -9.94 -23.46
CA LYS A 509 5.54 -10.33 -24.80
C LYS A 509 4.30 -11.21 -24.81
N ILE A 510 4.26 -12.25 -23.97
CA ILE A 510 3.08 -13.11 -23.81
C ILE A 510 1.87 -12.27 -23.41
N PHE A 511 2.07 -11.31 -22.49
CA PHE A 511 1.02 -10.44 -22.01
C PHE A 511 0.41 -9.57 -23.12
N VAL A 512 1.25 -8.89 -23.90
CA VAL A 512 0.82 -8.04 -25.02
C VAL A 512 0.06 -8.86 -26.07
N GLU A 513 0.55 -10.05 -26.39
CA GLU A 513 -0.04 -10.93 -27.39
C GLU A 513 -1.37 -11.56 -26.93
N ASN A 514 -1.61 -11.71 -25.63
CA ASN A 514 -2.74 -12.49 -25.10
C ASN A 514 -3.70 -11.72 -24.21
N GLN A 515 -3.30 -10.59 -23.64
CA GLN A 515 -4.10 -9.77 -22.72
C GLN A 515 -4.84 -10.62 -21.67
N PRO A 516 -4.13 -11.31 -20.76
CA PRO A 516 -4.76 -12.18 -19.76
C PRO A 516 -5.69 -11.41 -18.82
N PHE A 517 -5.39 -10.16 -18.56
CA PHE A 517 -6.25 -9.10 -18.03
C PHE A 517 -5.99 -7.80 -18.81
N ILE A 518 -6.84 -6.80 -18.69
CA ILE A 518 -6.75 -5.57 -19.48
C ILE A 518 -6.44 -4.41 -18.57
N PRO A 519 -5.21 -3.87 -18.58
CA PRO A 519 -4.82 -2.71 -17.78
C PRO A 519 -5.66 -1.47 -18.11
N LEU A 520 -6.01 -0.69 -17.10
CA LEU A 520 -6.80 0.53 -17.22
C LEU A 520 -5.99 1.76 -16.82
N TRP A 521 -5.53 1.81 -15.57
CA TRP A 521 -4.65 2.86 -15.06
C TRP A 521 -3.71 2.29 -14.01
N THR A 522 -2.64 3.02 -13.74
CA THR A 522 -1.67 2.67 -12.70
C THR A 522 -2.07 3.36 -11.42
N GLY A 523 -2.38 2.58 -10.39
CA GLY A 523 -2.78 3.08 -9.08
C GLY A 523 -1.59 3.53 -8.27
N ALA A 524 -1.79 4.59 -7.50
CA ALA A 524 -0.80 5.13 -6.58
C ALA A 524 -1.24 4.96 -5.13
N ASP A 525 -0.28 4.90 -4.22
CA ASP A 525 -0.50 5.25 -2.84
C ASP A 525 -0.49 6.77 -2.70
N TYR A 526 -1.43 7.30 -1.94
CA TYR A 526 -1.59 8.74 -1.76
C TYR A 526 -0.70 9.23 -0.63
N ASP A 527 0.00 10.34 -0.88
CA ASP A 527 0.88 11.02 0.04
C ASP A 527 0.64 12.53 -0.06
N GLU A 528 -0.10 13.07 0.88
CA GLU A 528 -0.33 14.49 1.04
C GLU A 528 0.49 15.00 2.22
N TYR A 529 1.41 15.92 1.95
CA TYR A 529 2.26 16.47 3.00
C TYR A 529 2.44 17.98 2.90
N THR A 530 2.83 18.58 4.02
CA THR A 530 3.21 19.99 4.04
C THR A 530 4.68 20.18 4.42
N THR A 531 5.35 21.10 3.72
CA THR A 531 6.74 21.47 3.99
C THR A 531 6.88 22.62 4.99
N ARG A 532 5.81 23.02 5.69
CA ARG A 532 5.84 24.12 6.68
C ARG A 532 6.68 23.79 7.92
N ASN A 533 6.65 22.55 8.36
CA ASN A 533 7.33 22.10 9.57
C ASN A 533 8.55 21.21 9.29
N PHE A 534 8.53 20.49 8.15
CA PHE A 534 9.56 19.53 7.76
C PHE A 534 9.82 19.57 6.26
N THR A 535 11.09 19.37 5.88
CA THR A 535 11.55 19.11 4.51
C THR A 535 12.17 17.72 4.41
N GLY A 536 12.56 17.30 3.20
CA GLY A 536 13.19 15.99 2.98
C GLY A 536 12.21 14.89 2.59
N TRP A 537 10.97 15.24 2.25
CA TRP A 537 9.95 14.32 1.75
C TRP A 537 10.35 13.63 0.43
N PRO A 538 9.88 12.41 0.17
CA PRO A 538 10.04 11.82 -1.14
C PRO A 538 9.20 12.57 -2.19
N ASP A 539 9.65 12.53 -3.43
CA ASP A 539 8.93 13.09 -4.58
C ASP A 539 9.28 12.34 -5.87
N LEU A 540 8.66 12.71 -6.99
CA LEU A 540 8.90 12.09 -8.29
C LEU A 540 10.35 12.17 -8.76
N SER A 541 11.14 13.15 -8.28
CA SER A 541 12.55 13.30 -8.63
C SER A 541 13.47 12.47 -7.74
N ASN A 542 13.01 12.12 -6.54
CA ASN A 542 13.75 11.36 -5.55
C ASN A 542 12.82 10.40 -4.76
N PRO A 543 12.29 9.35 -5.38
CA PRO A 543 11.35 8.41 -4.78
C PRO A 543 12.09 7.35 -3.92
N TYR A 544 12.78 7.79 -2.87
CA TYR A 544 13.61 6.93 -2.01
C TYR A 544 12.80 5.97 -1.13
N ALA A 545 11.49 6.16 -1.02
CA ALA A 545 10.51 5.31 -0.36
C ALA A 545 9.12 5.58 -0.97
N SER A 546 8.14 4.72 -0.71
CA SER A 546 6.74 5.11 -0.86
C SER A 546 6.44 6.28 0.08
N GLY A 547 5.78 7.31 -0.43
CA GLY A 547 5.46 8.49 0.36
C GLY A 547 4.28 8.28 1.31
N SER A 548 3.53 7.21 1.14
CA SER A 548 2.28 7.01 1.88
C SER A 548 2.50 6.68 3.36
N PRO A 549 1.84 7.39 4.28
CA PRO A 549 1.90 7.07 5.70
C PRO A 549 1.16 5.77 6.05
N ASN A 550 0.47 5.16 5.08
CA ASN A 550 -0.20 3.86 5.23
C ASN A 550 0.73 2.68 4.92
N THR A 551 1.92 2.93 4.37
CA THR A 551 2.85 1.88 3.91
C THR A 551 4.01 1.71 4.88
N ALA A 552 4.09 0.55 5.53
CA ALA A 552 5.19 0.18 6.41
C ALA A 552 6.10 -0.86 5.72
N PRO A 553 7.42 -0.76 5.87
CA PRO A 553 8.18 0.16 6.72
C PRO A 553 8.55 1.50 6.05
N ASP A 554 8.01 1.84 4.89
CA ASP A 554 8.39 3.02 4.10
C ASP A 554 8.33 4.32 4.90
N TYR A 555 7.28 4.53 5.71
CA TYR A 555 7.15 5.75 6.50
C TYR A 555 8.26 5.90 7.56
N GLU A 556 8.89 4.81 8.03
CA GLU A 556 10.09 4.89 8.87
C GLU A 556 11.22 5.58 8.10
N ILE A 557 11.45 5.16 6.85
CA ILE A 557 12.51 5.72 6.00
C ILE A 557 12.23 7.19 5.69
N VAL A 558 10.97 7.55 5.42
CA VAL A 558 10.58 8.96 5.23
C VAL A 558 10.95 9.77 6.47
N ILE A 559 10.55 9.33 7.67
CA ILE A 559 10.83 10.04 8.92
C ILE A 559 12.34 10.20 9.20
N LEU A 560 13.16 9.21 8.84
CA LEU A 560 14.62 9.29 8.96
C LEU A 560 15.26 10.32 8.01
N HIS A 561 14.56 10.76 6.95
CA HIS A 561 15.01 11.79 6.01
C HIS A 561 14.47 13.18 6.34
N LEU A 562 13.39 13.28 7.14
CA LEU A 562 12.80 14.57 7.49
C LEU A 562 13.78 15.47 8.27
N GLN A 563 13.77 16.75 7.90
CA GLN A 563 14.53 17.81 8.55
C GLN A 563 13.56 18.90 8.97
N PRO A 564 13.60 19.40 10.24
CA PRO A 564 12.82 20.55 10.66
C PRO A 564 13.19 21.80 9.85
N VAL A 565 12.20 22.66 9.60
CA VAL A 565 12.37 23.96 8.94
C VAL A 565 12.84 25.02 9.93
#